data_be8f0ff4b3d3f1ef3f55615411e47763
#
_entry.id   be8f0ff4b3d3f1ef3f55615411e47763
#
_cell.length_a   1.000
_cell.length_b   1.000
_cell.length_c   1.000
_cell.angle_alpha   90.00
_cell.angle_beta   90.00
_cell.angle_gamma   90.00
#
_symmetry.space_group_name_H-M   'P 1'
#
loop_
_entity.id
_entity.type
_entity.pdbx_description
1 polymer ?
#
loop_
_entity_poly.entity_id
_entity_poly.type
_entity_poly.pdbx_seq_one_letter_code
_entity_poly.pdbx_strand_id
1 'polypeptide(L)'
;PLSCPEPTTDVSGKVTLDWDNAQLVDHSGRETHAVGDWWDLGIKLPWQTQGRVKAGDYFTYDASIVNSATGQSVLRPNITRQFEVVSNNGVVVGCGTWGTDGKVTVVFNEKVESAAQWYGHVSTNGLTYYTGPGDETYKVKLGQKVERELTMLRRTPGVARYQKDGWLTLSDSEDGDE
;
A
#
# COMPACT_ATOMS: atom_id res chain seq x y z
N PRO A 1 -18.94 1.24 -7.95
CA PRO A 1 -18.37 1.67 -6.68
C PRO A 1 -18.63 0.67 -5.59
N LEU A 2 -17.69 0.56 -4.68
CA LEU A 2 -17.82 -0.33 -3.55
C LEU A 2 -18.83 0.22 -2.55
N SER A 3 -19.65 -0.68 -2.01
CA SER A 3 -20.54 -0.34 -0.90
C SER A 3 -19.91 -0.88 0.38
N CYS A 4 -19.32 0.01 1.18
CA CYS A 4 -18.72 -0.38 2.44
C CYS A 4 -19.76 -0.43 3.55
N PRO A 5 -19.72 -1.44 4.42
CA PRO A 5 -20.57 -1.42 5.62
C PRO A 5 -20.22 -0.22 6.50
N GLU A 6 -21.19 0.23 7.28
CA GLU A 6 -20.94 1.26 8.27
C GLU A 6 -20.07 0.71 9.39
N PRO A 7 -18.99 1.40 9.78
CA PRO A 7 -18.18 0.97 10.92
C PRO A 7 -18.99 1.16 12.22
N THR A 8 -19.06 0.10 13.02
CA THR A 8 -19.82 0.14 14.27
C THR A 8 -18.98 -0.09 15.51
N THR A 9 -18.11 -1.09 15.51
CA THR A 9 -17.35 -1.47 16.69
C THR A 9 -15.88 -1.62 16.35
N ASP A 10 -15.02 -0.91 17.06
CA ASP A 10 -13.57 -1.02 16.89
C ASP A 10 -13.10 -2.34 17.50
N VAL A 11 -12.58 -3.24 16.67
CA VAL A 11 -12.08 -4.53 17.11
C VAL A 11 -10.57 -4.64 16.98
N SER A 12 -9.86 -3.52 17.07
CA SER A 12 -8.39 -3.52 16.98
C SER A 12 -7.75 -4.50 17.95
N GLY A 13 -8.35 -4.71 19.11
CA GLY A 13 -7.86 -5.69 20.10
C GLY A 13 -8.00 -7.13 19.66
N LYS A 14 -8.81 -7.41 18.63
CA LYS A 14 -9.01 -8.76 18.09
C LYS A 14 -8.27 -8.97 16.77
N VAL A 15 -7.54 -7.96 16.30
CA VAL A 15 -6.84 -8.04 15.02
C VAL A 15 -5.35 -7.87 15.28
N THR A 16 -4.57 -8.82 14.78
CA THR A 16 -3.12 -8.76 14.81
C THR A 16 -2.64 -8.30 13.45
N LEU A 17 -1.86 -7.22 13.44
CA LEU A 17 -1.23 -6.69 12.23
C LEU A 17 0.24 -7.10 12.24
N ASP A 18 0.64 -7.85 11.23
CA ASP A 18 1.98 -8.41 11.17
C ASP A 18 2.95 -7.43 10.49
N TRP A 19 3.34 -6.41 11.23
CA TRP A 19 4.23 -5.39 10.70
C TRP A 19 5.61 -5.93 10.36
N ASP A 20 6.08 -6.98 11.05
CA ASP A 20 7.39 -7.56 10.74
C ASP A 20 7.44 -8.14 9.33
N ASN A 21 6.32 -8.60 8.83
CA ASN A 21 6.21 -9.13 7.46
C ASN A 21 5.55 -8.16 6.49
N ALA A 22 5.41 -6.90 6.87
CA ALA A 22 4.93 -5.87 5.93
C ALA A 22 5.94 -5.66 4.82
N GLN A 23 5.44 -5.50 3.60
CA GLN A 23 6.28 -5.33 2.42
C GLN A 23 5.91 -4.05 1.68
N LEU A 24 6.93 -3.40 1.13
CA LEU A 24 6.71 -2.40 0.08
C LEU A 24 6.35 -3.15 -1.20
N VAL A 25 5.30 -2.72 -1.86
CA VAL A 25 4.80 -3.40 -3.05
C VAL A 25 4.53 -2.42 -4.18
N ASP A 26 4.62 -2.93 -5.42
CA ASP A 26 4.26 -2.17 -6.62
C ASP A 26 2.75 -2.33 -6.92
N HIS A 27 2.31 -1.79 -8.06
CA HIS A 27 0.90 -1.81 -8.44
C HIS A 27 0.34 -3.23 -8.60
N SER A 28 1.18 -4.22 -8.83
CA SER A 28 0.75 -5.61 -8.97
C SER A 28 0.78 -6.37 -7.66
N GLY A 29 1.15 -5.71 -6.55
CA GLY A 29 1.25 -6.34 -5.25
C GLY A 29 2.55 -7.10 -5.03
N ARG A 30 3.52 -6.96 -5.92
CA ARG A 30 4.83 -7.60 -5.75
C ARG A 30 5.75 -6.73 -4.93
N GLU A 31 6.56 -7.38 -4.11
CA GLU A 31 7.56 -6.67 -3.33
C GLU A 31 8.51 -5.88 -4.23
N THR A 32 8.78 -4.64 -3.83
CA THR A 32 9.70 -3.77 -4.54
C THR A 32 10.53 -2.97 -3.55
N HIS A 33 11.76 -2.67 -3.93
CA HIS A 33 12.67 -1.83 -3.13
C HIS A 33 13.19 -0.65 -3.93
N ALA A 34 12.68 -0.45 -5.13
CA ALA A 34 13.10 0.65 -6.00
C ALA A 34 11.92 1.15 -6.80
N VAL A 35 11.70 2.47 -6.79
CA VAL A 35 10.60 3.09 -7.53
C VAL A 35 11.03 4.44 -8.07
N GLY A 36 10.41 4.85 -9.16
CA GLY A 36 10.58 6.19 -9.72
C GLY A 36 9.48 7.14 -9.29
N ASP A 37 9.67 8.41 -9.61
CA ASP A 37 8.64 9.43 -9.38
C ASP A 37 7.38 9.11 -10.19
N TRP A 38 6.21 9.27 -9.59
CA TRP A 38 4.90 8.94 -10.18
C TRP A 38 4.65 7.43 -10.36
N TRP A 39 5.51 6.57 -9.82
CA TRP A 39 5.25 5.13 -9.84
C TRP A 39 4.39 4.74 -8.64
N ASP A 40 3.73 3.61 -8.78
CA ASP A 40 2.90 3.07 -7.70
C ASP A 40 3.77 2.47 -6.59
N LEU A 41 3.37 2.74 -5.37
CA LEU A 41 4.03 2.18 -4.20
C LEU A 41 3.01 2.07 -3.07
N GLY A 42 3.01 0.94 -2.41
CA GLY A 42 2.13 0.73 -1.28
C GLY A 42 2.71 -0.23 -0.28
N ILE A 43 1.90 -0.56 0.71
CA ILE A 43 2.25 -1.49 1.77
C ILE A 43 1.32 -2.69 1.67
N LYS A 44 1.91 -3.90 1.68
CA LYS A 44 1.17 -5.13 1.84
C LYS A 44 1.33 -5.57 3.27
N LEU A 45 0.25 -5.53 4.03
CA LEU A 45 0.26 -5.79 5.46
C LEU A 45 -0.60 -7.01 5.77
N PRO A 46 0.02 -8.10 6.28
CA PRO A 46 -0.76 -9.25 6.72
C PRO A 46 -1.54 -8.94 7.99
N TRP A 47 -2.73 -9.50 8.09
CA TRP A 47 -3.56 -9.37 9.28
C TRP A 47 -4.22 -10.70 9.62
N GLN A 48 -4.60 -10.86 10.88
CA GLN A 48 -5.40 -12.00 11.30
C GLN A 48 -6.32 -11.59 12.44
N THR A 49 -7.46 -12.26 12.52
CA THR A 49 -8.40 -12.03 13.62
C THR A 49 -8.17 -13.06 14.72
N GLN A 50 -8.47 -12.67 15.95
CA GLN A 50 -8.44 -13.55 17.12
C GLN A 50 -9.82 -13.50 17.76
N GLY A 51 -10.54 -14.61 17.64
CA GLY A 51 -11.93 -14.64 18.07
C GLY A 51 -12.86 -14.17 16.97
N ARG A 52 -14.15 -14.30 17.22
CA ARG A 52 -15.15 -13.99 16.22
C ARG A 52 -15.34 -12.51 16.04
N VAL A 53 -15.48 -12.12 14.80
CA VAL A 53 -15.83 -10.75 14.39
C VAL A 53 -17.12 -10.81 13.57
N LYS A 54 -17.79 -9.69 13.44
CA LYS A 54 -19.07 -9.62 12.74
C LYS A 54 -19.14 -8.40 11.82
N ALA A 55 -20.18 -8.35 11.02
CA ALA A 55 -20.38 -7.23 10.09
C ALA A 55 -20.40 -5.91 10.86
N GLY A 56 -19.68 -4.92 10.34
CA GLY A 56 -19.55 -3.61 10.98
C GLY A 56 -18.38 -3.49 11.94
N ASP A 57 -17.80 -4.60 12.38
CA ASP A 57 -16.55 -4.54 13.15
C ASP A 57 -15.45 -3.99 12.26
N TYR A 58 -14.56 -3.18 12.83
CA TYR A 58 -13.53 -2.53 12.02
C TYR A 58 -12.23 -2.40 12.80
N PHE A 59 -11.15 -2.23 12.05
CA PHE A 59 -9.85 -1.84 12.60
C PHE A 59 -9.23 -0.78 11.71
N THR A 60 -8.28 -0.04 12.28
CA THR A 60 -7.57 1.01 11.57
C THR A 60 -6.07 0.84 11.75
N TYR A 61 -5.31 1.35 10.78
CA TYR A 61 -3.87 1.44 10.93
C TYR A 61 -3.33 2.55 10.02
N ASP A 62 -2.11 2.98 10.31
CA ASP A 62 -1.42 4.00 9.52
C ASP A 62 -0.70 3.32 8.36
N ALA A 63 -1.01 3.72 7.14
CA ALA A 63 -0.37 3.18 5.93
C ALA A 63 0.58 4.21 5.30
N SER A 64 1.12 5.11 6.10
CA SER A 64 2.09 6.09 5.61
C SER A 64 3.42 5.43 5.27
N ILE A 65 4.13 6.03 4.32
CA ILE A 65 5.50 5.66 3.97
C ILE A 65 6.29 6.96 4.02
N VAL A 66 7.16 7.08 5.02
CA VAL A 66 7.89 8.32 5.23
C VAL A 66 9.39 8.05 5.27
N ASN A 67 10.17 9.02 4.84
CA ASN A 67 11.62 8.99 4.99
C ASN A 67 11.95 8.97 6.49
N SER A 68 12.69 7.96 6.94
CA SER A 68 12.98 7.77 8.36
C SER A 68 13.76 8.94 8.96
N ALA A 69 14.62 9.57 8.16
CA ALA A 69 15.47 10.65 8.64
C ALA A 69 14.73 11.99 8.72
N THR A 70 13.82 12.26 7.77
CA THR A 70 13.18 13.57 7.66
C THR A 70 11.72 13.57 8.08
N GLY A 71 11.08 12.39 8.11
CA GLY A 71 9.65 12.29 8.35
C GLY A 71 8.78 12.68 7.17
N GLN A 72 9.39 13.02 6.04
CA GLN A 72 8.64 13.47 4.87
C GLN A 72 8.06 12.27 4.13
N SER A 73 6.80 12.41 3.70
CA SER A 73 6.13 11.37 2.93
C SER A 73 6.80 11.16 1.58
N VAL A 74 6.97 9.90 1.19
CA VAL A 74 7.42 9.56 -0.17
C VAL A 74 6.26 9.43 -1.14
N LEU A 75 5.04 9.53 -0.63
CA LEU A 75 3.84 9.46 -1.47
C LEU A 75 3.27 10.85 -1.69
N ARG A 76 2.67 11.05 -2.85
CA ARG A 76 1.94 12.28 -3.14
C ARG A 76 0.69 12.34 -2.27
N PRO A 77 0.15 13.55 -2.03
CA PRO A 77 -1.11 13.65 -1.30
C PRO A 77 -2.17 12.78 -1.96
N ASN A 78 -2.86 12.01 -1.14
CA ASN A 78 -3.83 11.04 -1.62
C ASN A 78 -5.21 11.63 -1.74
N ILE A 79 -5.98 11.03 -2.63
CA ILE A 79 -7.44 11.07 -2.57
C ILE A 79 -7.88 9.82 -1.81
N THR A 80 -9.06 9.87 -1.21
CA THR A 80 -9.64 8.71 -0.53
C THR A 80 -9.87 7.59 -1.53
N ARG A 81 -9.39 6.40 -1.20
CA ARG A 81 -9.54 5.21 -2.04
C ARG A 81 -10.22 4.11 -1.28
N GLN A 82 -11.08 3.38 -1.97
CA GLN A 82 -11.77 2.22 -1.41
C GLN A 82 -11.34 0.97 -2.16
N PHE A 83 -11.29 -0.14 -1.44
CA PHE A 83 -10.86 -1.42 -2.02
C PHE A 83 -11.48 -2.58 -1.25
N GLU A 84 -11.56 -3.72 -1.93
CA GLU A 84 -12.01 -4.95 -1.28
C GLU A 84 -10.91 -5.52 -0.40
N VAL A 85 -11.32 -6.08 0.74
CA VAL A 85 -10.42 -6.79 1.63
C VAL A 85 -10.73 -8.28 1.48
N VAL A 86 -9.73 -9.03 1.02
CA VAL A 86 -9.90 -10.43 0.64
C VAL A 86 -9.04 -11.29 1.57
N SER A 87 -9.66 -12.35 2.10
CA SER A 87 -8.94 -13.31 2.94
C SER A 87 -8.02 -14.18 2.09
N ASN A 88 -7.11 -14.91 2.77
CA ASN A 88 -6.15 -15.77 2.08
C ASN A 88 -6.82 -16.90 1.29
N ASN A 89 -8.05 -17.26 1.63
CA ASN A 89 -8.81 -18.27 0.89
C ASN A 89 -9.77 -17.66 -0.14
N GLY A 90 -9.60 -16.37 -0.46
CA GLY A 90 -10.32 -15.75 -1.57
C GLY A 90 -11.69 -15.19 -1.25
N VAL A 91 -12.06 -15.10 0.02
CA VAL A 91 -13.37 -14.55 0.41
C VAL A 91 -13.26 -13.05 0.62
N VAL A 92 -14.16 -12.28 0.02
CA VAL A 92 -14.23 -10.82 0.26
C VAL A 92 -14.89 -10.63 1.63
N VAL A 93 -14.10 -10.29 2.63
CA VAL A 93 -14.54 -10.20 4.02
C VAL A 93 -14.77 -8.78 4.49
N GLY A 94 -14.43 -7.80 3.68
CA GLY A 94 -14.59 -6.42 4.10
C GLY A 94 -14.26 -5.43 3.01
N CYS A 95 -14.33 -4.18 3.43
CA CYS A 95 -14.06 -3.02 2.60
C CYS A 95 -13.03 -2.15 3.30
N GLY A 96 -11.96 -1.79 2.59
CA GLY A 96 -10.95 -0.89 3.11
C GLY A 96 -11.13 0.49 2.53
N THR A 97 -10.86 1.50 3.36
CA THR A 97 -10.83 2.89 2.91
C THR A 97 -9.50 3.49 3.35
N TRP A 98 -8.75 4.01 2.38
CA TRP A 98 -7.48 4.69 2.64
C TRP A 98 -7.73 6.19 2.53
N GLY A 99 -7.68 6.87 3.66
CA GLY A 99 -7.98 8.29 3.72
C GLY A 99 -6.79 9.17 3.39
N THR A 100 -7.08 10.45 3.21
CA THR A 100 -6.04 11.45 2.90
C THR A 100 -5.08 11.70 4.05
N ASP A 101 -5.44 11.26 5.26
CA ASP A 101 -4.57 11.32 6.44
C ASP A 101 -3.61 10.13 6.53
N GLY A 102 -3.61 9.24 5.54
CA GLY A 102 -2.75 8.06 5.53
C GLY A 102 -3.31 6.85 6.25
N LYS A 103 -4.47 6.98 6.90
CA LYS A 103 -5.05 5.87 7.65
C LYS A 103 -5.91 4.99 6.79
N VAL A 104 -5.80 3.69 7.03
CA VAL A 104 -6.68 2.68 6.45
C VAL A 104 -7.69 2.28 7.51
N THR A 105 -8.95 2.22 7.12
CA THR A 105 -10.02 1.63 7.93
C THR A 105 -10.56 0.43 7.18
N VAL A 106 -10.53 -0.73 7.82
CA VAL A 106 -11.10 -1.96 7.28
C VAL A 106 -12.38 -2.27 8.05
N VAL A 107 -13.51 -2.35 7.34
CA VAL A 107 -14.80 -2.70 7.92
C VAL A 107 -15.20 -4.07 7.39
N PHE A 108 -15.43 -5.01 8.30
CA PHE A 108 -15.83 -6.36 7.92
C PHE A 108 -17.29 -6.41 7.46
N ASN A 109 -17.56 -7.30 6.52
CA ASN A 109 -18.93 -7.58 6.08
C ASN A 109 -19.45 -8.87 6.72
N GLU A 110 -20.67 -9.27 6.36
CA GLU A 110 -21.32 -10.43 6.96
C GLU A 110 -20.63 -11.76 6.65
N LYS A 111 -19.79 -11.81 5.61
CA LYS A 111 -19.06 -13.04 5.26
C LYS A 111 -18.09 -13.44 6.36
N VAL A 112 -17.59 -12.49 7.12
CA VAL A 112 -16.62 -12.77 8.17
C VAL A 112 -17.25 -13.61 9.31
N GLU A 113 -18.58 -13.64 9.40
CA GLU A 113 -19.28 -14.38 10.45
C GLU A 113 -19.29 -15.89 10.21
N SER A 114 -18.86 -16.33 9.03
CA SER A 114 -18.91 -17.76 8.67
C SER A 114 -17.78 -18.59 9.26
N ALA A 115 -16.81 -17.98 9.92
CA ALA A 115 -15.69 -18.70 10.54
C ALA A 115 -15.24 -17.96 11.80
N ALA A 116 -14.52 -18.71 12.65
CA ALA A 116 -14.04 -18.17 13.92
C ALA A 116 -12.76 -17.36 13.76
N GLN A 117 -12.01 -17.60 12.71
CA GLN A 117 -10.73 -16.92 12.46
C GLN A 117 -10.55 -16.63 10.99
N TRP A 118 -9.91 -15.50 10.71
CA TRP A 118 -9.62 -15.06 9.35
C TRP A 118 -8.19 -14.58 9.24
N TYR A 119 -7.61 -14.81 8.07
CA TYR A 119 -6.25 -14.39 7.72
C TYR A 119 -6.31 -13.71 6.37
N GLY A 120 -5.58 -12.63 6.23
CA GLY A 120 -5.51 -11.94 4.95
C GLY A 120 -4.38 -10.95 4.91
N HIS A 121 -4.39 -10.12 3.89
CA HIS A 121 -3.50 -8.97 3.82
C HIS A 121 -4.24 -7.82 3.17
N VAL A 122 -3.79 -6.62 3.49
CA VAL A 122 -4.27 -5.39 2.84
C VAL A 122 -3.11 -4.84 2.05
N SER A 123 -3.34 -4.51 0.78
CA SER A 123 -2.36 -3.82 -0.04
C SER A 123 -2.88 -2.43 -0.37
N THR A 124 -2.10 -1.43 0.00
CA THR A 124 -2.37 -0.05 -0.40
C THR A 124 -1.61 0.27 -1.68
N ASN A 125 -1.98 1.34 -2.35
CA ASN A 125 -1.36 1.72 -3.61
C ASN A 125 -1.47 3.23 -3.80
N GLY A 126 -0.35 3.93 -3.60
CA GLY A 126 -0.27 5.37 -3.79
C GLY A 126 0.77 5.72 -4.84
N LEU A 127 0.86 6.98 -5.20
CA LEU A 127 1.82 7.46 -6.19
C LEU A 127 3.01 8.10 -5.48
N THR A 128 4.21 7.75 -5.91
CA THR A 128 5.43 8.26 -5.32
C THR A 128 5.72 9.69 -5.74
N TYR A 129 6.45 10.36 -4.87
CA TYR A 129 6.95 11.72 -5.10
C TYR A 129 8.46 11.72 -4.89
N TYR A 130 9.20 12.11 -5.92
CA TYR A 130 10.65 12.23 -5.81
C TYR A 130 11.17 13.27 -6.80
N THR A 131 11.91 14.25 -6.29
CA THR A 131 12.49 15.33 -7.09
C THR A 131 14.00 15.42 -6.95
N GLY A 132 14.62 14.40 -6.39
CA GLY A 132 16.07 14.41 -6.19
C GLY A 132 16.86 14.43 -7.50
N PRO A 133 18.13 14.85 -7.45
CA PRO A 133 18.94 15.02 -8.67
C PRO A 133 19.49 13.70 -9.24
N GLY A 134 19.48 12.64 -8.49
CA GLY A 134 19.96 11.32 -8.93
C GLY A 134 19.27 10.23 -8.15
N ASP A 135 19.66 8.99 -8.38
CA ASP A 135 19.13 7.87 -7.60
C ASP A 135 19.59 8.01 -6.16
N GLU A 136 18.71 7.65 -5.24
CA GLU A 136 18.97 7.81 -3.83
C GLU A 136 18.36 6.66 -3.05
N THR A 137 19.16 6.04 -2.16
CA THR A 137 18.68 4.96 -1.29
C THR A 137 18.63 5.45 0.14
N TYR A 138 17.50 5.25 0.78
CA TYR A 138 17.35 5.63 2.19
C TYR A 138 16.34 4.70 2.86
N LYS A 139 16.22 4.83 4.17
CA LYS A 139 15.25 4.05 4.93
C LYS A 139 13.93 4.77 5.01
N VAL A 140 12.87 4.01 4.91
CA VAL A 140 11.50 4.52 5.08
C VAL A 140 10.84 3.77 6.21
N LYS A 141 9.94 4.47 6.91
CA LYS A 141 9.08 3.86 7.92
C LYS A 141 7.73 3.56 7.31
N LEU A 142 7.28 2.33 7.52
CA LEU A 142 5.98 1.86 7.09
C LEU A 142 5.04 1.98 8.28
N GLY A 143 4.05 2.85 8.18
CA GLY A 143 3.03 3.03 9.21
C GLY A 143 3.58 3.41 10.58
N GLN A 144 4.76 4.00 10.63
CA GLN A 144 5.45 4.35 11.87
C GLN A 144 5.82 3.11 12.71
N LYS A 145 5.88 1.92 12.09
CA LYS A 145 6.09 0.66 12.82
C LYS A 145 7.40 -0.02 12.49
N VAL A 146 7.74 -0.13 11.21
CA VAL A 146 8.93 -0.86 10.76
C VAL A 146 9.64 -0.07 9.70
N GLU A 147 10.94 -0.35 9.55
CA GLU A 147 11.76 0.29 8.52
C GLU A 147 12.05 -0.67 7.38
N ARG A 148 12.11 -0.10 6.18
CA ARG A 148 12.54 -0.82 4.98
C ARG A 148 13.44 0.09 4.18
N GLU A 149 14.32 -0.50 3.41
CA GLU A 149 15.17 0.26 2.49
C GLU A 149 14.45 0.51 1.19
N LEU A 150 14.56 1.71 0.65
CA LEU A 150 13.92 2.10 -0.60
C LEU A 150 14.89 2.91 -1.43
N THR A 151 15.01 2.56 -2.71
CA THR A 151 15.75 3.34 -3.67
C THR A 151 14.78 4.14 -4.52
N MET A 152 14.95 5.46 -4.52
CA MET A 152 14.19 6.34 -5.40
C MET A 152 15.03 6.54 -6.66
N LEU A 153 14.46 6.16 -7.79
CA LEU A 153 15.13 6.22 -9.08
C LEU A 153 14.87 7.56 -9.74
N ARG A 154 15.94 8.18 -10.18
CA ARG A 154 15.84 9.42 -10.95
C ARG A 154 15.33 9.11 -12.35
N ARG A 155 14.17 9.64 -12.69
CA ARG A 155 13.68 9.59 -14.06
C ARG A 155 14.16 10.83 -14.79
N THR A 156 14.39 10.68 -16.08
CA THR A 156 14.74 11.79 -16.95
C THR A 156 13.51 12.10 -17.80
N PRO A 157 12.61 12.98 -17.30
CA PRO A 157 11.36 13.22 -18.01
C PRO A 157 11.61 13.87 -19.36
N GLY A 158 10.86 13.44 -20.35
CA GLY A 158 10.91 14.04 -21.67
C GLY A 158 12.12 13.66 -22.51
N VAL A 159 12.99 12.76 -22.03
CA VAL A 159 14.14 12.30 -22.81
C VAL A 159 13.70 11.18 -23.75
N ALA A 160 13.92 11.39 -25.03
CA ALA A 160 13.68 10.36 -26.02
C ALA A 160 14.83 9.38 -26.01
N ARG A 161 14.53 8.11 -26.11
CA ARG A 161 15.53 7.05 -26.17
C ARG A 161 15.39 6.28 -27.45
N TYR A 162 16.53 5.88 -28.00
CA TYR A 162 16.53 5.03 -29.15
C TYR A 162 16.34 3.58 -28.76
N GLN A 163 15.42 2.95 -29.44
CA GLN A 163 15.29 1.49 -29.39
C GLN A 163 16.36 0.87 -30.28
N LYS A 164 16.56 -0.42 -30.14
CA LYS A 164 17.54 -1.15 -30.93
C LYS A 164 17.24 -1.10 -32.42
N ASP A 165 15.99 -0.93 -32.76
CA ASP A 165 15.54 -0.85 -34.15
C ASP A 165 15.58 0.57 -34.70
N GLY A 166 16.13 1.51 -33.96
CA GLY A 166 16.23 2.90 -34.38
C GLY A 166 15.01 3.77 -34.04
N TRP A 167 14.02 3.23 -33.40
CA TRP A 167 12.86 4.01 -33.01
C TRP A 167 13.15 4.90 -31.81
N LEU A 168 12.56 6.09 -31.82
CA LEU A 168 12.59 6.96 -30.66
C LEU A 168 11.35 6.70 -29.82
N THR A 169 11.57 6.48 -28.55
CA THR A 169 10.47 6.38 -27.60
C THR A 169 10.72 7.29 -26.42
N LEU A 170 9.66 7.84 -25.86
CA LEU A 170 9.73 8.54 -24.59
C LEU A 170 9.71 7.50 -23.50
N SER A 171 10.73 7.54 -22.66
CA SER A 171 10.83 6.62 -21.56
C SER A 171 10.07 7.18 -20.38
N ASP A 172 9.06 6.53 -20.03
CA ASP A 172 8.34 6.89 -18.83
C ASP A 172 8.79 6.07 -17.66
N SER A 173 9.37 5.42 -17.94
CA SER A 173 9.50 4.55 -17.14
C SER A 173 10.43 3.72 -16.68
N GLU A 174 9.68 3.35 -17.41
CA GLU A 174 9.84 2.47 -17.34
C GLU A 174 10.54 1.90 -17.11
N ASP A 175 10.26 1.60 -17.04
CA ASP A 175 10.76 1.04 -16.92
C ASP A 175 11.60 0.97 -16.87
N GLY A 176 11.48 1.12 -16.72
CA GLY A 176 12.13 1.18 -16.80
C GLY A 176 12.80 0.93 -17.38
N ASP A 177 12.72 0.77 -17.70
CA ASP A 177 13.15 0.75 -18.35
C ASP A 177 13.61 0.54 -18.87
N GLU A 178 13.48 0.41 -19.11
CA GLU A 178 13.71 0.35 -19.69
C GLU A 178 14.27 0.38 -19.89
#